data_54df9c43d00425807f6e66ad960f49d3
#
_entry.id   54df9c43d00425807f6e66ad960f49d3
#
_cell.length_a   1.000
_cell.length_b   1.000
_cell.length_c   1.000
_cell.angle_alpha   90.00
_cell.angle_beta   90.00
_cell.angle_gamma   90.00
#
_symmetry.space_group_name_H-M   'P 1'
#
loop_
_entity.id
_entity.type
_entity.pdbx_description
1 polymer ?
#
loop_
_entity_poly.entity_id
_entity_poly.type
_entity_poly.pdbx_seq_one_letter_code
_entity_poly.pdbx_strand_id
1 'polypeptide(L)'
;MKTGMKFLICMILFVLLIFTGIGSYTAINFHNGKKIAQSQVNKSKNTNFSGDQQTNMKEITIMLIGDDGREDDEDGGRADTLMVAHYNSETKQPKLVSIMRDSYVSIPGHGLEKINAAYAYGGAELTRKVLNDSFGLPINYYISADFNNFIRLINELYPKGIEIDAEKDINLDNVDIKKGKQTMDGNTLLQYARFRMDEEGDFGRVRRQQQVMDALAKQSKDAVSFLQLPKIAGEAVGYLDTNIPTDLLVDLAKDFLTGNVKSLETLSVPVKGSWSFNDYTDAGSVLEIDEKQNQEAIHSFLSDGAAK
;
A
#
# COMPACT_ATOMS: atom_id res chain seq x y z
N MET A 1 -43.11 26.32 31.71
CA MET A 1 -41.65 26.14 31.77
C MET A 1 -41.16 24.69 32.00
N LYS A 2 -41.93 23.79 32.68
CA LYS A 2 -41.43 22.43 32.99
C LYS A 2 -41.52 21.41 31.84
N THR A 3 -42.37 21.60 30.83
CA THR A 3 -42.57 20.64 29.72
C THR A 3 -41.51 20.77 28.65
N GLY A 4 -41.11 21.99 28.30
CA GLY A 4 -40.05 22.23 27.31
C GLY A 4 -38.66 21.76 27.76
N MET A 5 -38.37 21.88 29.06
CA MET A 5 -37.10 21.40 29.63
C MET A 5 -37.00 19.87 29.65
N LYS A 6 -38.14 19.15 29.87
CA LYS A 6 -38.18 17.69 29.78
C LYS A 6 -38.00 17.22 28.35
N PHE A 7 -38.58 17.91 27.37
CA PHE A 7 -38.41 17.59 25.94
C PHE A 7 -36.96 17.82 25.51
N LEU A 8 -36.31 18.93 25.94
CA LEU A 8 -34.90 19.17 25.65
C LEU A 8 -33.98 18.11 26.26
N ILE A 9 -34.24 17.69 27.50
CA ILE A 9 -33.46 16.61 28.14
C ILE A 9 -33.66 15.28 27.44
N CYS A 10 -34.89 14.92 27.04
CA CYS A 10 -35.15 13.72 26.25
C CYS A 10 -34.45 13.76 24.87
N MET A 11 -34.41 14.90 24.22
CA MET A 11 -33.72 15.09 22.94
C MET A 11 -32.20 14.94 23.11
N ILE A 12 -31.62 15.51 24.17
CA ILE A 12 -30.19 15.36 24.48
C ILE A 12 -29.84 13.91 24.79
N LEU A 13 -30.65 13.22 25.59
CA LEU A 13 -30.47 11.80 25.89
C LEU A 13 -30.62 10.92 24.65
N PHE A 14 -31.53 11.24 23.74
CA PHE A 14 -31.70 10.54 22.47
C PHE A 14 -30.48 10.75 21.55
N VAL A 15 -29.96 11.98 21.47
CA VAL A 15 -28.73 12.27 20.72
C VAL A 15 -27.52 11.54 21.33
N LEU A 16 -27.39 11.54 22.67
CA LEU A 16 -26.34 10.79 23.37
C LEU A 16 -26.47 9.26 23.14
N LEU A 17 -27.68 8.72 23.13
CA LEU A 17 -27.94 7.30 22.78
C LEU A 17 -27.56 6.98 21.34
N ILE A 18 -27.83 7.88 20.41
CA ILE A 18 -27.38 7.73 19.01
C ILE A 18 -25.86 7.74 18.93
N PHE A 19 -25.18 8.72 19.59
CA PHE A 19 -23.72 8.79 19.56
C PHE A 19 -23.04 7.60 20.25
N THR A 20 -23.57 7.12 21.38
CA THR A 20 -23.06 5.90 22.04
C THR A 20 -23.36 4.65 21.21
N GLY A 21 -24.53 4.59 20.58
CA GLY A 21 -24.90 3.50 19.67
C GLY A 21 -23.98 3.42 18.44
N ILE A 22 -23.68 4.56 17.81
CA ILE A 22 -22.77 4.63 16.67
C ILE A 22 -21.34 4.28 17.12
N GLY A 23 -20.86 4.82 18.25
CA GLY A 23 -19.53 4.52 18.78
C GLY A 23 -19.36 3.03 19.11
N SER A 24 -20.37 2.43 19.74
CA SER A 24 -20.36 0.98 20.04
C SER A 24 -20.46 0.14 18.76
N TYR A 25 -21.28 0.53 17.79
CA TYR A 25 -21.42 -0.13 16.51
C TYR A 25 -20.08 -0.12 15.74
N THR A 26 -19.39 1.02 15.68
CA THR A 26 -18.10 1.14 15.00
C THR A 26 -17.03 0.29 15.69
N ALA A 27 -16.93 0.32 17.02
CA ALA A 27 -15.97 -0.47 17.77
C ALA A 27 -16.20 -1.98 17.64
N ILE A 28 -17.46 -2.42 17.72
CA ILE A 28 -17.83 -3.84 17.57
C ILE A 28 -17.52 -4.34 16.16
N ASN A 29 -17.90 -3.57 15.14
CA ASN A 29 -17.65 -3.98 13.74
C ASN A 29 -16.16 -3.99 13.41
N PHE A 30 -15.38 -3.02 13.88
CA PHE A 30 -13.94 -3.03 13.75
C PHE A 30 -13.31 -4.26 14.44
N HIS A 31 -13.69 -4.53 15.68
CA HIS A 31 -13.19 -5.69 16.42
C HIS A 31 -13.56 -7.01 15.75
N ASN A 32 -14.78 -7.12 15.24
CA ASN A 32 -15.24 -8.30 14.52
C ASN A 32 -14.47 -8.50 13.21
N GLY A 33 -14.25 -7.43 12.41
CA GLY A 33 -13.46 -7.48 11.19
C GLY A 33 -12.03 -7.94 11.47
N LYS A 34 -11.36 -7.32 12.45
CA LYS A 34 -10.01 -7.72 12.88
C LYS A 34 -9.95 -9.18 13.35
N LYS A 35 -10.94 -9.64 14.12
CA LYS A 35 -10.98 -11.02 14.61
C LYS A 35 -11.18 -12.03 13.48
N ILE A 36 -12.04 -11.72 12.50
CA ILE A 36 -12.25 -12.56 11.31
C ILE A 36 -10.93 -12.70 10.55
N ALA A 37 -10.27 -11.60 10.23
CA ALA A 37 -9.00 -11.62 9.52
C ALA A 37 -7.90 -12.35 10.29
N GLN A 38 -7.71 -12.04 11.57
CA GLN A 38 -6.70 -12.69 12.42
C GLN A 38 -6.90 -14.19 12.63
N SER A 39 -8.14 -14.69 12.54
CA SER A 39 -8.41 -16.13 12.60
C SER A 39 -7.93 -16.89 11.36
N GLN A 40 -7.60 -16.19 10.28
CA GLN A 40 -7.23 -16.74 8.97
C GLN A 40 -5.76 -16.51 8.61
N VAL A 41 -5.01 -15.79 9.44
CA VAL A 41 -3.63 -15.38 9.17
C VAL A 41 -2.67 -15.91 10.24
N ASN A 42 -1.56 -16.48 9.82
CA ASN A 42 -0.43 -16.75 10.72
C ASN A 42 0.19 -15.43 11.19
N LYS A 43 0.58 -15.36 12.45
CA LYS A 43 1.07 -14.13 13.08
C LYS A 43 2.24 -13.53 12.31
N SER A 44 2.06 -12.29 11.88
CA SER A 44 3.10 -11.42 11.36
C SER A 44 4.27 -11.25 12.34
N LYS A 45 5.48 -11.14 11.79
CA LYS A 45 6.70 -10.80 12.53
C LYS A 45 6.55 -9.39 13.10
N ASN A 46 6.62 -9.28 14.41
CA ASN A 46 6.61 -7.99 15.12
C ASN A 46 7.93 -7.27 14.81
N THR A 47 7.92 -6.36 13.87
CA THR A 47 9.10 -5.54 13.52
C THR A 47 9.10 -4.27 14.35
N ASN A 48 10.25 -3.97 14.99
CA ASN A 48 10.50 -2.68 15.65
C ASN A 48 10.65 -1.59 14.58
N PHE A 49 9.54 -1.10 14.05
CA PHE A 49 9.52 -0.03 13.08
C PHE A 49 9.51 1.32 13.79
N SER A 50 10.54 2.15 13.56
CA SER A 50 10.66 3.45 14.22
C SER A 50 9.88 4.53 13.52
N GLY A 51 9.79 4.46 12.19
CA GLY A 51 9.22 5.50 11.35
C GLY A 51 10.02 6.81 11.38
N ASP A 52 9.92 7.61 10.35
CA ASP A 52 10.49 8.96 10.35
C ASP A 52 9.48 9.92 10.98
N GLN A 53 9.96 10.90 11.74
CA GLN A 53 9.07 11.89 12.35
C GLN A 53 8.38 12.70 11.26
N GLN A 54 7.08 12.85 11.40
CA GLN A 54 6.31 13.73 10.51
C GLN A 54 6.74 15.17 10.75
N THR A 55 7.31 15.80 9.72
CA THR A 55 7.61 17.24 9.74
C THR A 55 6.36 18.07 9.52
N ASN A 56 5.33 17.48 8.89
CA ASN A 56 4.04 18.11 8.63
C ASN A 56 2.92 17.08 8.88
N MET A 57 2.03 17.35 9.83
CA MET A 57 0.87 16.50 10.16
C MET A 57 -0.13 16.30 8.99
N LYS A 58 0.05 17.06 7.90
CA LYS A 58 -0.81 17.04 6.72
C LYS A 58 -0.30 16.10 5.63
N GLU A 59 0.93 15.65 5.73
CA GLU A 59 1.59 14.78 4.77
C GLU A 59 1.93 13.44 5.41
N ILE A 60 1.57 12.37 4.73
CA ILE A 60 1.74 11.00 5.21
C ILE A 60 2.45 10.22 4.12
N THR A 61 3.53 9.54 4.49
CA THR A 61 4.29 8.67 3.59
C THR A 61 4.27 7.24 4.13
N ILE A 62 3.76 6.33 3.31
CA ILE A 62 3.52 4.93 3.67
C ILE A 62 4.31 4.04 2.71
N MET A 63 5.20 3.22 3.24
CA MET A 63 5.87 2.17 2.48
C MET A 63 4.93 0.98 2.30
N LEU A 64 4.75 0.54 1.06
CA LEU A 64 3.96 -0.63 0.68
C LEU A 64 4.90 -1.75 0.24
N ILE A 65 4.81 -2.89 0.89
CA ILE A 65 5.64 -4.06 0.66
C ILE A 65 4.74 -5.24 0.27
N GLY A 66 5.02 -5.83 -0.89
CA GLY A 66 4.48 -7.14 -1.25
C GLY A 66 5.58 -8.18 -1.15
N ASP A 67 5.43 -9.13 -0.25
CA ASP A 67 6.35 -10.26 -0.15
C ASP A 67 5.75 -11.53 -0.77
N ASP A 68 6.58 -12.47 -1.16
CA ASP A 68 6.13 -13.70 -1.79
C ASP A 68 5.69 -14.78 -0.79
N GLY A 69 5.76 -14.47 0.51
CA GLY A 69 5.28 -15.33 1.59
C GLY A 69 5.98 -16.68 1.71
N ARG A 70 7.19 -16.82 1.18
CA ARG A 70 7.96 -18.06 1.28
C ARG A 70 8.54 -18.18 2.68
N GLU A 71 7.81 -18.88 3.54
CA GLU A 71 8.26 -19.20 4.90
C GLU A 71 9.45 -20.17 4.91
N ASP A 72 9.70 -20.89 3.81
CA ASP A 72 10.73 -21.91 3.69
C ASP A 72 12.14 -21.37 3.32
N ASP A 73 12.26 -20.09 2.96
CA ASP A 73 13.56 -19.46 2.73
C ASP A 73 14.18 -19.08 4.08
N GLU A 74 15.34 -19.66 4.41
CA GLU A 74 16.12 -19.33 5.62
C GLU A 74 16.41 -17.84 5.75
N ASP A 75 16.36 -17.08 4.65
CA ASP A 75 16.62 -15.65 4.56
C ASP A 75 15.34 -14.77 4.72
N GLY A 76 14.16 -15.35 4.92
CA GLY A 76 12.88 -14.62 4.93
C GLY A 76 12.44 -14.19 3.52
N GLY A 77 11.17 -13.84 3.34
CA GLY A 77 10.62 -13.41 2.06
C GLY A 77 11.27 -12.12 1.54
N ARG A 78 11.55 -12.02 0.25
CA ARG A 78 12.03 -10.78 -0.38
C ARG A 78 10.87 -9.89 -0.79
N ALA A 79 11.08 -8.58 -0.74
CA ALA A 79 10.10 -7.61 -1.24
C ALA A 79 10.05 -7.65 -2.78
N ASP A 80 9.08 -8.36 -3.35
CA ASP A 80 8.85 -8.39 -4.80
C ASP A 80 8.12 -7.14 -5.31
N THR A 81 7.42 -6.45 -4.42
CA THR A 81 6.82 -5.14 -4.65
C THR A 81 7.31 -4.18 -3.59
N LEU A 82 7.86 -3.05 -4.01
CA LEU A 82 8.31 -1.98 -3.14
C LEU A 82 7.81 -0.64 -3.69
N MET A 83 6.87 -0.03 -2.99
CA MET A 83 6.27 1.25 -3.36
C MET A 83 6.22 2.17 -2.16
N VAL A 84 6.16 3.47 -2.42
CA VAL A 84 5.95 4.51 -1.41
C VAL A 84 4.76 5.35 -1.82
N ALA A 85 3.69 5.25 -1.04
CA ALA A 85 2.51 6.08 -1.19
C ALA A 85 2.69 7.35 -0.37
N HIS A 86 2.52 8.50 -1.00
CA HIS A 86 2.53 9.81 -0.37
C HIS A 86 1.15 10.45 -0.52
N TYR A 87 0.61 10.95 0.57
CA TYR A 87 -0.69 11.63 0.57
C TYR A 87 -0.63 12.95 1.33
N ASN A 88 -1.07 14.02 0.67
CA ASN A 88 -1.22 15.33 1.30
C ASN A 88 -2.71 15.60 1.51
N SER A 89 -3.12 15.70 2.77
CA SER A 89 -4.53 15.86 3.17
C SER A 89 -5.12 17.23 2.82
N GLU A 90 -4.29 18.26 2.53
CA GLU A 90 -4.76 19.58 2.08
C GLU A 90 -5.01 19.61 0.58
N THR A 91 -4.05 19.12 -0.21
CA THR A 91 -4.17 19.11 -1.67
C THR A 91 -5.04 17.96 -2.19
N LYS A 92 -5.28 16.95 -1.32
CA LYS A 92 -6.00 15.70 -1.64
C LYS A 92 -5.37 14.94 -2.82
N GLN A 93 -4.07 15.09 -2.99
CA GLN A 93 -3.31 14.47 -4.08
C GLN A 93 -2.57 13.24 -3.56
N PRO A 94 -2.97 12.01 -3.96
CA PRO A 94 -2.18 10.82 -3.74
C PRO A 94 -1.10 10.69 -4.81
N LYS A 95 0.10 10.34 -4.40
CA LYS A 95 1.26 10.05 -5.26
C LYS A 95 1.85 8.71 -4.90
N LEU A 96 2.33 7.97 -5.89
CA LEU A 96 2.92 6.64 -5.71
C LEU A 96 4.28 6.59 -6.41
N VAL A 97 5.32 6.34 -5.63
CA VAL A 97 6.67 6.07 -6.14
C VAL A 97 6.88 4.56 -6.10
N SER A 98 7.11 3.94 -7.25
CA SER A 98 7.44 2.51 -7.36
C SER A 98 8.94 2.34 -7.52
N ILE A 99 9.56 1.56 -6.63
CA ILE A 99 10.99 1.30 -6.63
C ILE A 99 11.26 -0.07 -7.26
N MET A 100 12.12 -0.11 -8.27
CA MET A 100 12.50 -1.37 -8.90
C MET A 100 13.34 -2.21 -7.94
N ARG A 101 12.91 -3.45 -7.71
CA ARG A 101 13.50 -4.36 -6.71
C ARG A 101 14.96 -4.70 -6.94
N ASP A 102 15.41 -4.65 -8.21
CA ASP A 102 16.78 -4.96 -8.61
C ASP A 102 17.71 -3.73 -8.58
N SER A 103 17.24 -2.56 -8.06
CA SER A 103 18.08 -1.38 -7.84
C SER A 103 19.24 -1.73 -6.90
N TYR A 104 20.47 -1.46 -7.34
CA TYR A 104 21.70 -1.80 -6.63
C TYR A 104 22.07 -0.65 -5.70
N VAL A 105 21.96 -0.88 -4.41
CA VAL A 105 22.08 0.14 -3.36
C VAL A 105 22.89 -0.38 -2.18
N SER A 106 23.37 0.53 -1.34
CA SER A 106 24.04 0.16 -0.11
C SER A 106 23.03 -0.22 0.98
N ILE A 107 23.11 -1.45 1.48
CA ILE A 107 22.30 -1.93 2.59
C ILE A 107 23.14 -1.91 3.87
N PRO A 108 22.77 -1.16 4.91
CA PRO A 108 23.53 -1.09 6.17
C PRO A 108 23.80 -2.48 6.77
N GLY A 109 25.09 -2.80 6.96
CA GLY A 109 25.54 -4.08 7.48
C GLY A 109 25.67 -5.21 6.45
N HIS A 110 25.26 -5.01 5.19
CA HIS A 110 25.26 -6.04 4.14
C HIS A 110 26.00 -5.61 2.85
N GLY A 111 26.45 -4.36 2.76
CA GLY A 111 27.15 -3.85 1.58
C GLY A 111 26.22 -3.49 0.42
N LEU A 112 26.76 -3.54 -0.81
CA LEU A 112 26.00 -3.28 -2.03
C LEU A 112 25.19 -4.53 -2.44
N GLU A 113 23.86 -4.38 -2.56
CA GLU A 113 22.95 -5.48 -2.87
C GLU A 113 21.68 -4.94 -3.57
N LYS A 114 20.85 -5.81 -4.11
CA LYS A 114 19.50 -5.45 -4.60
C LYS A 114 18.66 -4.93 -3.44
N ILE A 115 17.94 -3.85 -3.66
CA ILE A 115 17.13 -3.22 -2.60
C ILE A 115 16.11 -4.17 -1.98
N ASN A 116 15.56 -5.13 -2.73
CA ASN A 116 14.58 -6.08 -2.22
C ASN A 116 15.14 -7.04 -1.14
N ALA A 117 16.47 -7.21 -1.08
CA ALA A 117 17.13 -8.00 -0.04
C ALA A 117 17.08 -7.31 1.34
N ALA A 118 16.92 -5.98 1.39
CA ALA A 118 16.81 -5.25 2.65
C ALA A 118 15.65 -5.76 3.52
N TYR A 119 14.53 -6.15 2.87
CA TYR A 119 13.38 -6.71 3.60
C TYR A 119 13.70 -8.09 4.19
N ALA A 120 14.37 -8.95 3.45
CA ALA A 120 14.81 -10.26 3.94
C ALA A 120 15.79 -10.15 5.13
N TYR A 121 16.73 -9.19 5.05
CA TYR A 121 17.76 -9.02 6.07
C TYR A 121 17.27 -8.35 7.36
N GLY A 122 16.36 -7.38 7.27
CA GLY A 122 15.97 -6.61 8.45
C GLY A 122 14.53 -6.08 8.42
N GLY A 123 13.66 -6.68 7.59
CA GLY A 123 12.25 -6.36 7.54
C GLY A 123 11.98 -4.91 7.12
N ALA A 124 10.82 -4.42 7.51
CA ALA A 124 10.36 -3.08 7.14
C ALA A 124 11.30 -1.97 7.62
N GLU A 125 11.92 -2.09 8.81
CA GLU A 125 12.80 -1.05 9.35
C GLU A 125 14.10 -0.89 8.56
N LEU A 126 14.75 -1.98 8.15
CA LEU A 126 15.94 -1.89 7.32
C LEU A 126 15.60 -1.36 5.93
N THR A 127 14.49 -1.81 5.34
CA THR A 127 14.00 -1.31 4.06
C THR A 127 13.72 0.20 4.11
N ARG A 128 13.10 0.69 5.20
CA ARG A 128 12.89 2.12 5.43
C ARG A 128 14.21 2.90 5.41
N LYS A 129 15.22 2.41 6.13
CA LYS A 129 16.54 3.07 6.18
C LYS A 129 17.16 3.16 4.80
N VAL A 130 17.14 2.07 4.04
CA VAL A 130 17.69 2.04 2.67
C VAL A 130 16.92 3.01 1.76
N LEU A 131 15.59 3.07 1.86
CA LEU A 131 14.79 4.03 1.08
C LEU A 131 15.11 5.48 1.42
N ASN A 132 15.33 5.77 2.70
CA ASN A 132 15.74 7.11 3.12
C ASN A 132 17.14 7.44 2.61
N ASP A 133 18.11 6.55 2.80
CA ASP A 133 19.51 6.79 2.47
C ASP A 133 19.73 6.90 0.95
N SER A 134 19.19 5.97 0.15
CA SER A 134 19.43 5.91 -1.29
C SER A 134 18.47 6.78 -2.11
N PHE A 135 17.24 7.02 -1.63
CA PHE A 135 16.22 7.73 -2.40
C PHE A 135 15.69 9.02 -1.74
N GLY A 136 16.14 9.34 -0.52
CA GLY A 136 15.69 10.53 0.21
C GLY A 136 14.20 10.49 0.58
N LEU A 137 13.62 9.28 0.76
CA LEU A 137 12.21 9.08 1.07
C LEU A 137 12.01 8.93 2.58
N PRO A 138 11.48 9.94 3.29
CA PRO A 138 11.08 9.79 4.68
C PRO A 138 9.82 8.94 4.77
N ILE A 139 9.87 7.84 5.54
CA ILE A 139 8.77 6.88 5.67
C ILE A 139 8.18 6.95 7.09
N ASN A 140 6.91 7.31 7.20
CA ASN A 140 6.23 7.40 8.50
C ASN A 140 5.65 6.06 8.94
N TYR A 141 5.06 5.32 7.99
CA TYR A 141 4.35 4.07 8.23
C TYR A 141 4.67 3.04 7.18
N TYR A 142 4.32 1.78 7.45
CA TYR A 142 4.39 0.71 6.45
C TYR A 142 3.13 -0.13 6.42
N ILE A 143 2.93 -0.78 5.29
CA ILE A 143 1.98 -1.87 5.07
C ILE A 143 2.74 -2.98 4.36
N SER A 144 2.73 -4.18 4.92
CA SER A 144 3.23 -5.39 4.27
C SER A 144 2.10 -6.41 4.11
N ALA A 145 2.06 -7.03 2.94
CA ALA A 145 1.11 -8.08 2.63
C ALA A 145 1.79 -9.21 1.86
N ASP A 146 1.56 -10.45 2.27
CA ASP A 146 1.85 -11.61 1.44
C ASP A 146 0.77 -11.83 0.37
N PHE A 147 1.05 -12.70 -0.60
CA PHE A 147 0.14 -12.98 -1.70
C PHE A 147 -1.23 -13.51 -1.26
N ASN A 148 -1.28 -14.37 -0.26
CA ASN A 148 -2.54 -14.93 0.23
C ASN A 148 -3.41 -13.86 0.90
N ASN A 149 -2.78 -13.01 1.70
CA ASN A 149 -3.44 -11.90 2.38
C ASN A 149 -3.92 -10.84 1.38
N PHE A 150 -3.12 -10.56 0.33
CA PHE A 150 -3.55 -9.69 -0.77
C PHE A 150 -4.81 -10.25 -1.45
N ILE A 151 -4.82 -11.52 -1.85
CA ILE A 151 -5.99 -12.15 -2.51
C ILE A 151 -7.24 -12.03 -1.62
N ARG A 152 -7.11 -12.37 -0.33
CA ARG A 152 -8.22 -12.31 0.63
C ARG A 152 -8.75 -10.89 0.79
N LEU A 153 -7.86 -9.93 0.98
CA LEU A 153 -8.20 -8.52 1.15
C LEU A 153 -8.96 -7.99 -0.08
N ILE A 154 -8.47 -8.28 -1.29
CA ILE A 154 -9.14 -7.86 -2.52
C ILE A 154 -10.53 -8.49 -2.64
N ASN A 155 -10.67 -9.77 -2.41
CA ASN A 155 -11.96 -10.46 -2.53
C ASN A 155 -12.98 -9.97 -1.49
N GLU A 156 -12.53 -9.58 -0.29
CA GLU A 156 -13.40 -9.02 0.76
C GLU A 156 -13.80 -7.57 0.45
N LEU A 157 -12.85 -6.74 0.02
CA LEU A 157 -13.10 -5.33 -0.29
C LEU A 157 -13.89 -5.16 -1.60
N TYR A 158 -13.64 -6.02 -2.57
CA TYR A 158 -14.21 -5.95 -3.91
C TYR A 158 -14.85 -7.29 -4.30
N PRO A 159 -15.97 -7.67 -3.67
CA PRO A 159 -16.60 -8.99 -3.90
C PRO A 159 -17.11 -9.17 -5.34
N LYS A 160 -17.24 -8.11 -6.10
CA LYS A 160 -17.56 -8.15 -7.53
C LYS A 160 -16.31 -8.15 -8.43
N GLY A 161 -15.12 -8.15 -7.83
CA GLY A 161 -13.83 -7.99 -8.52
C GLY A 161 -13.52 -6.54 -8.89
N ILE A 162 -12.36 -6.36 -9.51
CA ILE A 162 -11.81 -5.06 -9.97
C ILE A 162 -11.80 -5.06 -11.49
N GLU A 163 -12.33 -4.00 -12.10
CA GLU A 163 -12.25 -3.79 -13.54
C GLU A 163 -10.86 -3.31 -13.93
N ILE A 164 -10.19 -4.07 -14.80
CA ILE A 164 -8.86 -3.78 -15.37
C ILE A 164 -8.93 -3.86 -16.89
N ASP A 165 -8.30 -2.92 -17.59
CA ASP A 165 -8.03 -3.01 -19.02
C ASP A 165 -6.65 -3.66 -19.20
N ALA A 166 -6.64 -5.00 -19.35
CA ALA A 166 -5.40 -5.76 -19.43
C ALA A 166 -4.64 -5.43 -20.73
N GLU A 167 -3.35 -5.10 -20.59
CA GLU A 167 -2.50 -4.63 -21.69
C GLU A 167 -2.26 -5.70 -22.77
N LYS A 168 -2.22 -6.96 -22.37
CA LYS A 168 -1.88 -8.12 -23.22
C LYS A 168 -2.50 -9.40 -22.69
N ASP A 169 -2.43 -10.47 -23.50
CA ASP A 169 -2.70 -11.81 -23.04
C ASP A 169 -1.60 -12.27 -22.07
N ILE A 170 -2.00 -12.83 -20.95
CA ILE A 170 -1.11 -13.33 -19.89
C ILE A 170 -1.58 -14.71 -19.47
N ASN A 171 -0.65 -15.64 -19.32
CA ASN A 171 -0.85 -16.91 -18.63
C ASN A 171 0.21 -17.02 -17.53
N LEU A 172 -0.23 -17.10 -16.27
CA LEU A 172 0.64 -17.27 -15.11
C LEU A 172 -0.08 -18.10 -14.05
N ASP A 173 0.58 -19.10 -13.51
CA ASP A 173 0.06 -19.99 -12.46
C ASP A 173 -1.34 -20.57 -12.78
N ASN A 174 -1.55 -21.00 -14.02
CA ASN A 174 -2.82 -21.51 -14.58
C ASN A 174 -3.96 -20.49 -14.61
N VAL A 175 -3.67 -19.21 -14.55
CA VAL A 175 -4.62 -18.12 -14.74
C VAL A 175 -4.43 -17.52 -16.13
N ASP A 176 -5.48 -17.61 -16.97
CA ASP A 176 -5.51 -17.00 -18.30
C ASP A 176 -6.19 -15.64 -18.23
N ILE A 177 -5.45 -14.59 -18.58
CA ILE A 177 -5.93 -13.21 -18.67
C ILE A 177 -5.90 -12.81 -20.13
N LYS A 178 -7.01 -12.35 -20.69
CA LYS A 178 -7.06 -11.85 -22.06
C LYS A 178 -6.84 -10.35 -22.10
N LYS A 179 -6.24 -9.85 -23.17
CA LYS A 179 -6.12 -8.41 -23.41
C LYS A 179 -7.49 -7.74 -23.44
N GLY A 180 -7.60 -6.56 -22.85
CA GLY A 180 -8.81 -5.73 -22.83
C GLY A 180 -9.51 -5.68 -21.49
N LYS A 181 -10.64 -5.01 -21.45
CA LYS A 181 -11.43 -4.79 -20.22
C LYS A 181 -12.04 -6.06 -19.70
N GLN A 182 -11.78 -6.34 -18.44
CA GLN A 182 -12.34 -7.48 -17.73
C GLN A 182 -12.34 -7.24 -16.23
N THR A 183 -13.17 -7.99 -15.52
CA THR A 183 -13.22 -7.97 -14.06
C THR A 183 -12.33 -9.07 -13.51
N MET A 184 -11.44 -8.73 -12.58
CA MET A 184 -10.47 -9.64 -11.95
C MET A 184 -10.79 -9.78 -10.47
N ASP A 185 -10.83 -11.01 -9.98
CA ASP A 185 -10.80 -11.32 -8.55
C ASP A 185 -9.38 -11.14 -7.97
N GLY A 186 -9.23 -11.33 -6.67
CA GLY A 186 -7.93 -11.15 -6.01
C GLY A 186 -6.81 -12.02 -6.58
N ASN A 187 -7.10 -13.27 -6.96
CA ASN A 187 -6.09 -14.16 -7.54
C ASN A 187 -5.71 -13.71 -8.96
N THR A 188 -6.67 -13.44 -9.82
CA THR A 188 -6.43 -12.97 -11.18
C THR A 188 -5.67 -11.64 -11.18
N LEU A 189 -6.04 -10.73 -10.28
CA LEU A 189 -5.39 -9.43 -10.12
C LEU A 189 -3.93 -9.59 -9.65
N LEU A 190 -3.66 -10.52 -8.74
CA LEU A 190 -2.31 -10.85 -8.29
C LEU A 190 -1.45 -11.36 -9.45
N GLN A 191 -1.98 -12.32 -10.25
CA GLN A 191 -1.22 -12.86 -11.38
C GLN A 191 -0.93 -11.78 -12.43
N TYR A 192 -1.88 -10.89 -12.68
CA TYR A 192 -1.68 -9.71 -13.53
C TYR A 192 -0.54 -8.81 -13.03
N ALA A 193 -0.53 -8.51 -11.73
CA ALA A 193 0.48 -7.66 -11.10
C ALA A 193 1.87 -8.32 -11.00
N ARG A 194 1.96 -9.66 -11.01
CA ARG A 194 3.21 -10.41 -10.88
C ARG A 194 3.87 -10.72 -12.22
N PHE A 195 3.13 -10.67 -13.31
CA PHE A 195 3.64 -11.09 -14.62
C PHE A 195 4.85 -10.27 -15.06
N ARG A 196 5.92 -10.97 -15.50
CA ARG A 196 7.19 -10.38 -15.97
C ARG A 196 7.87 -11.20 -17.08
N MET A 197 7.14 -12.15 -17.69
CA MET A 197 7.69 -13.06 -18.70
C MET A 197 7.54 -12.49 -20.11
N ASP A 198 7.76 -11.18 -20.27
CA ASP A 198 7.74 -10.50 -21.55
C ASP A 198 9.03 -9.68 -21.76
N GLU A 199 9.14 -9.05 -22.94
CA GLU A 199 10.31 -8.23 -23.32
C GLU A 199 10.55 -7.03 -22.36
N GLU A 200 9.50 -6.56 -21.68
CA GLU A 200 9.59 -5.46 -20.72
C GLU A 200 10.05 -5.91 -19.32
N GLY A 201 9.94 -7.21 -19.02
CA GLY A 201 10.41 -7.81 -17.77
C GLY A 201 9.87 -7.09 -16.52
N ASP A 202 10.77 -6.62 -15.68
CA ASP A 202 10.42 -5.96 -14.42
C ASP A 202 9.76 -4.59 -14.61
N PHE A 203 10.12 -3.85 -15.66
CA PHE A 203 9.47 -2.55 -15.97
C PHE A 203 7.99 -2.72 -16.31
N GLY A 204 7.64 -3.74 -17.10
CA GLY A 204 6.26 -4.08 -17.39
C GLY A 204 5.48 -4.49 -16.14
N ARG A 205 6.12 -5.23 -15.23
CA ARG A 205 5.52 -5.61 -13.95
C ARG A 205 5.20 -4.36 -13.09
N VAL A 206 6.13 -3.44 -12.93
CA VAL A 206 5.93 -2.20 -12.17
C VAL A 206 4.78 -1.37 -12.76
N ARG A 207 4.70 -1.25 -14.07
CA ARG A 207 3.59 -0.55 -14.74
C ARG A 207 2.24 -1.21 -14.44
N ARG A 208 2.14 -2.55 -14.52
CA ARG A 208 0.91 -3.29 -14.19
C ARG A 208 0.53 -3.13 -12.72
N GLN A 209 1.49 -3.14 -11.82
CA GLN A 209 1.26 -2.85 -10.40
C GLN A 209 0.69 -1.45 -10.18
N GLN A 210 1.22 -0.44 -10.86
CA GLN A 210 0.68 0.93 -10.80
C GLN A 210 -0.75 1.00 -11.36
N GLN A 211 -1.03 0.29 -12.45
CA GLN A 211 -2.38 0.18 -13.01
C GLN A 211 -3.36 -0.46 -12.02
N VAL A 212 -2.94 -1.50 -11.32
CA VAL A 212 -3.74 -2.13 -10.27
C VAL A 212 -4.01 -1.14 -9.13
N MET A 213 -3.01 -0.42 -8.63
CA MET A 213 -3.18 0.58 -7.58
C MET A 213 -4.12 1.71 -8.00
N ASP A 214 -4.02 2.19 -9.23
CA ASP A 214 -4.92 3.21 -9.77
C ASP A 214 -6.37 2.70 -9.88
N ALA A 215 -6.55 1.45 -10.33
CA ALA A 215 -7.87 0.82 -10.42
C ALA A 215 -8.51 0.63 -9.04
N LEU A 216 -7.74 0.18 -8.04
CA LEU A 216 -8.18 0.07 -6.66
C LEU A 216 -8.60 1.42 -6.09
N ALA A 217 -7.80 2.47 -6.30
CA ALA A 217 -8.11 3.82 -5.85
C ALA A 217 -9.39 4.36 -6.50
N LYS A 218 -9.57 4.18 -7.80
CA LYS A 218 -10.75 4.66 -8.55
C LYS A 218 -12.03 3.94 -8.17
N GLN A 219 -11.97 2.63 -7.95
CA GLN A 219 -13.15 1.78 -7.71
C GLN A 219 -13.48 1.64 -6.22
N SER A 220 -12.64 2.16 -5.31
CA SER A 220 -12.88 2.10 -3.86
C SER A 220 -14.20 2.78 -3.43
N LYS A 221 -14.63 3.83 -4.13
CA LYS A 221 -15.85 4.57 -3.83
C LYS A 221 -17.13 3.73 -4.00
N ASP A 222 -17.12 2.84 -4.99
CA ASP A 222 -18.29 2.01 -5.33
C ASP A 222 -18.28 0.68 -4.56
N ALA A 223 -17.13 0.29 -4.03
CA ALA A 223 -16.94 -0.98 -3.35
C ALA A 223 -17.41 -0.97 -1.90
N VAL A 224 -17.32 0.18 -1.21
CA VAL A 224 -17.47 0.25 0.24
C VAL A 224 -18.53 1.25 0.67
N SER A 225 -19.54 0.78 1.41
CA SER A 225 -20.47 1.67 2.11
C SER A 225 -19.81 2.28 3.35
N PHE A 226 -20.09 3.56 3.62
CA PHE A 226 -19.61 4.27 4.82
C PHE A 226 -19.90 3.50 6.14
N LEU A 227 -21.02 2.78 6.21
CA LEU A 227 -21.40 1.96 7.37
C LEU A 227 -20.53 0.70 7.54
N GLN A 228 -19.88 0.23 6.47
CA GLN A 228 -19.00 -0.95 6.49
C GLN A 228 -17.54 -0.59 6.78
N LEU A 229 -17.19 0.70 6.72
CA LEU A 229 -15.82 1.19 6.95
C LEU A 229 -15.15 0.63 8.20
N PRO A 230 -15.80 0.62 9.40
CA PRO A 230 -15.12 0.14 10.59
C PRO A 230 -14.79 -1.36 10.51
N LYS A 231 -15.68 -2.15 9.92
CA LYS A 231 -15.46 -3.60 9.71
C LYS A 231 -14.28 -3.81 8.75
N ILE A 232 -14.32 -3.14 7.61
CA ILE A 232 -13.29 -3.22 6.57
C ILE A 232 -11.91 -2.76 7.07
N ALA A 233 -11.87 -1.65 7.82
CA ALA A 233 -10.62 -1.21 8.45
C ALA A 233 -10.09 -2.26 9.43
N GLY A 234 -10.97 -2.94 10.18
CA GLY A 234 -10.61 -4.04 11.05
C GLY A 234 -10.05 -5.24 10.29
N GLU A 235 -10.67 -5.63 9.18
CA GLU A 235 -10.22 -6.70 8.31
C GLU A 235 -8.88 -6.37 7.65
N ALA A 236 -8.72 -5.17 7.12
CA ALA A 236 -7.45 -4.71 6.56
C ALA A 236 -6.31 -4.81 7.57
N VAL A 237 -6.50 -4.29 8.79
CA VAL A 237 -5.51 -4.42 9.88
C VAL A 237 -5.27 -5.88 10.28
N GLY A 238 -6.24 -6.77 10.07
CA GLY A 238 -6.11 -8.20 10.35
C GLY A 238 -5.31 -8.97 9.30
N TYR A 239 -5.45 -8.60 8.03
CA TYR A 239 -4.74 -9.23 6.89
C TYR A 239 -3.38 -8.62 6.61
N LEU A 240 -3.12 -7.39 7.04
CA LEU A 240 -1.91 -6.64 6.73
C LEU A 240 -1.00 -6.55 7.98
N ASP A 241 0.30 -6.61 7.75
CA ASP A 241 1.27 -6.18 8.75
C ASP A 241 1.51 -4.67 8.61
N THR A 242 1.15 -3.90 9.64
CA THR A 242 1.24 -2.44 9.59
C THR A 242 1.38 -1.82 10.98
N ASN A 243 2.07 -0.68 11.03
CA ASN A 243 2.16 0.16 12.23
C ASN A 243 1.24 1.40 12.15
N ILE A 244 0.38 1.50 11.11
CA ILE A 244 -0.53 2.65 10.97
C ILE A 244 -1.56 2.62 12.10
N PRO A 245 -1.71 3.72 12.88
CA PRO A 245 -2.76 3.83 13.88
C PRO A 245 -4.16 3.68 13.24
N THR A 246 -5.05 3.00 13.94
CA THR A 246 -6.40 2.68 13.44
C THR A 246 -7.23 3.93 13.12
N ASP A 247 -7.11 4.97 13.93
CA ASP A 247 -7.77 6.27 13.72
C ASP A 247 -7.31 6.93 12.43
N LEU A 248 -6.01 6.90 12.16
CA LEU A 248 -5.43 7.39 10.91
C LEU A 248 -5.93 6.60 9.69
N LEU A 249 -6.01 5.25 9.78
CA LEU A 249 -6.57 4.41 8.72
C LEU A 249 -8.03 4.79 8.41
N VAL A 250 -8.84 5.00 9.45
CA VAL A 250 -10.23 5.41 9.29
C VAL A 250 -10.34 6.80 8.65
N ASP A 251 -9.48 7.75 9.02
CA ASP A 251 -9.50 9.09 8.46
C ASP A 251 -9.05 9.10 6.99
N LEU A 252 -8.00 8.35 6.65
CA LEU A 252 -7.60 8.14 5.25
C LEU A 252 -8.73 7.50 4.43
N ALA A 253 -9.35 6.44 4.95
CA ALA A 253 -10.46 5.78 4.28
C ALA A 253 -11.65 6.72 4.04
N LYS A 254 -12.00 7.59 4.99
CA LYS A 254 -13.04 8.62 4.82
C LYS A 254 -12.70 9.58 3.69
N ASP A 255 -11.45 10.07 3.63
CA ASP A 255 -11.01 10.98 2.58
C ASP A 255 -11.17 10.35 1.19
N PHE A 256 -10.77 9.09 1.03
CA PHE A 256 -10.92 8.36 -0.22
C PHE A 256 -12.39 8.12 -0.61
N LEU A 257 -13.24 7.76 0.35
CA LEU A 257 -14.66 7.44 0.09
C LEU A 257 -15.54 8.67 -0.11
N THR A 258 -15.22 9.80 0.51
CA THR A 258 -15.99 11.06 0.32
C THR A 258 -15.77 11.71 -1.04
N GLY A 259 -14.84 11.19 -1.85
CA GLY A 259 -14.71 11.58 -3.26
C GLY A 259 -13.90 12.83 -3.53
N ASN A 260 -13.28 13.43 -2.52
CA ASN A 260 -12.48 14.64 -2.69
C ASN A 260 -11.02 14.36 -3.07
N VAL A 261 -10.63 13.07 -3.16
CA VAL A 261 -9.28 12.67 -3.53
C VAL A 261 -9.12 12.75 -5.05
N LYS A 262 -8.03 13.36 -5.49
CA LYS A 262 -7.67 13.48 -6.90
C LYS A 262 -7.21 12.13 -7.48
N SER A 263 -6.97 12.06 -8.77
CA SER A 263 -6.41 10.87 -9.42
C SER A 263 -5.01 10.57 -8.89
N LEU A 264 -4.69 9.29 -8.79
CA LEU A 264 -3.36 8.82 -8.40
C LEU A 264 -2.32 9.25 -9.46
N GLU A 265 -1.25 9.91 -9.01
CA GLU A 265 -0.07 10.16 -9.83
C GLU A 265 1.00 9.12 -9.50
N THR A 266 1.76 8.67 -10.49
CA THR A 266 2.76 7.61 -10.33
C THR A 266 4.12 7.98 -10.89
N LEU A 267 5.19 7.56 -10.20
CA LEU A 267 6.57 7.65 -10.65
C LEU A 267 7.23 6.27 -10.48
N SER A 268 7.97 5.84 -11.50
CA SER A 268 8.84 4.66 -11.38
C SER A 268 10.29 5.10 -11.21
N VAL A 269 11.01 4.52 -10.28
CA VAL A 269 12.44 4.71 -10.09
C VAL A 269 13.16 3.37 -10.16
N PRO A 270 14.35 3.35 -10.80
CA PRO A 270 15.10 4.48 -11.34
C PRO A 270 14.43 5.10 -12.57
N VAL A 271 14.53 6.43 -12.70
CA VAL A 271 13.98 7.17 -13.84
C VAL A 271 14.79 6.91 -15.11
N LYS A 272 14.19 7.16 -16.28
CA LYS A 272 14.85 6.92 -17.56
C LYS A 272 16.18 7.70 -17.67
N GLY A 273 17.26 6.98 -17.99
CA GLY A 273 18.61 7.54 -18.15
C GLY A 273 19.40 7.65 -16.85
N SER A 274 18.87 7.22 -15.71
CA SER A 274 19.57 7.21 -14.43
C SER A 274 20.01 5.81 -13.99
N TRP A 275 20.05 4.85 -14.89
CA TRP A 275 20.41 3.47 -14.58
C TRP A 275 21.04 2.73 -15.76
N SER A 276 21.80 1.67 -15.46
CA SER A 276 22.33 0.70 -16.42
C SER A 276 22.25 -0.72 -15.84
N PHE A 277 22.18 -1.71 -16.72
CA PHE A 277 22.32 -3.12 -16.29
C PHE A 277 23.77 -3.43 -15.98
N ASN A 278 24.00 -4.16 -14.87
CA ASN A 278 25.26 -4.83 -14.59
C ASN A 278 24.97 -6.29 -14.18
N ASP A 279 25.44 -7.23 -15.00
CA ASP A 279 25.24 -8.67 -14.82
C ASP A 279 26.39 -9.35 -14.07
N TYR A 280 27.41 -8.60 -13.66
CA TYR A 280 28.67 -9.14 -13.14
C TYR A 280 28.92 -8.73 -11.68
N THR A 281 27.87 -8.57 -10.89
CA THR A 281 27.99 -8.30 -9.45
C THR A 281 27.80 -9.57 -8.63
N ASP A 282 28.25 -9.54 -7.36
CA ASP A 282 28.00 -10.64 -6.42
C ASP A 282 26.51 -10.85 -6.17
N ALA A 283 25.69 -9.80 -6.35
CA ALA A 283 24.23 -9.85 -6.27
C ALA A 283 23.57 -10.38 -7.57
N GLY A 284 24.35 -10.79 -8.57
CA GLY A 284 23.89 -11.17 -9.90
C GLY A 284 23.55 -9.97 -10.78
N SER A 285 22.57 -10.12 -11.67
CA SER A 285 22.10 -9.00 -12.52
C SER A 285 21.36 -7.95 -11.70
N VAL A 286 21.81 -6.70 -11.79
CA VAL A 286 21.30 -5.55 -11.03
C VAL A 286 21.03 -4.35 -11.92
N LEU A 287 20.31 -3.37 -11.40
CA LEU A 287 20.22 -2.02 -11.96
C LEU A 287 21.14 -1.11 -11.16
N GLU A 288 22.32 -0.77 -11.72
CA GLU A 288 23.14 0.31 -11.18
C GLU A 288 22.44 1.65 -11.41
N ILE A 289 22.26 2.43 -10.35
CA ILE A 289 21.44 3.63 -10.38
C ILE A 289 22.27 4.89 -10.04
N ASP A 290 21.90 6.01 -10.65
CA ASP A 290 22.33 7.34 -10.18
C ASP A 290 21.39 7.78 -9.05
N GLU A 291 21.81 7.55 -7.80
CA GLU A 291 21.00 7.88 -6.61
C GLU A 291 20.61 9.35 -6.58
N LYS A 292 21.53 10.26 -6.91
CA LYS A 292 21.26 11.71 -6.88
C LYS A 292 20.19 12.10 -7.89
N GLN A 293 20.27 11.63 -9.12
CA GLN A 293 19.28 11.93 -10.15
C GLN A 293 17.91 11.38 -9.77
N ASN A 294 17.86 10.20 -9.14
CA ASN A 294 16.60 9.61 -8.66
C ASN A 294 16.04 10.35 -7.45
N GLN A 295 16.87 10.80 -6.50
CA GLN A 295 16.44 11.65 -5.39
C GLN A 295 15.85 12.97 -5.88
N GLU A 296 16.50 13.64 -6.84
CA GLU A 296 16.00 14.88 -7.43
C GLU A 296 14.64 14.67 -8.14
N ALA A 297 14.49 13.58 -8.89
CA ALA A 297 13.25 13.24 -9.56
C ALA A 297 12.10 12.97 -8.57
N ILE A 298 12.37 12.21 -7.50
CA ILE A 298 11.40 11.94 -6.43
C ILE A 298 11.01 13.23 -5.72
N HIS A 299 11.99 14.05 -5.34
CA HIS A 299 11.71 15.31 -4.65
C HIS A 299 10.86 16.24 -5.52
N SER A 300 11.18 16.41 -6.80
CA SER A 300 10.37 17.18 -7.74
C SER A 300 8.95 16.62 -7.83
N PHE A 301 8.81 15.31 -8.02
CA PHE A 301 7.51 14.65 -8.12
C PHE A 301 6.66 14.84 -6.87
N LEU A 302 7.23 14.70 -5.67
CA LEU A 302 6.47 14.82 -4.42
C LEU A 302 6.12 16.28 -4.10
N SER A 303 6.99 17.25 -4.43
CA SER A 303 6.75 18.68 -4.19
C SER A 303 5.81 19.36 -5.20
N ASP A 304 5.64 18.79 -6.40
CA ASP A 304 4.70 19.31 -7.40
C ASP A 304 3.26 19.20 -6.88
N GLY A 305 2.71 20.30 -6.38
CA GLY A 305 1.38 20.37 -5.74
C GLY A 305 1.38 21.10 -4.39
N ALA A 306 2.58 21.30 -3.79
CA ALA A 306 2.71 22.11 -2.58
C ALA A 306 2.85 23.63 -2.86
N ALA A 307 3.04 24.01 -4.13
CA ALA A 307 3.22 25.39 -4.55
C ALA A 307 2.10 25.82 -5.51
N LYS A 308 0.93 26.18 -4.97
CA LYS A 308 -0.02 27.13 -5.57
C LYS A 308 -0.82 27.81 -4.48
#